data_fc3ca322f43e244f842294291201cc91
#
_entry.id   fc3ca322f43e244f842294291201cc91
#
_cell.length_a   1.000
_cell.length_b   1.000
_cell.length_c   1.000
_cell.angle_alpha   90.00
_cell.angle_beta   90.00
_cell.angle_gamma   90.00
#
_symmetry.space_group_name_H-M   'P 1'
#
loop_
_entity.id
_entity.type
_entity.pdbx_description
1 polymer ?
#
loop_
_entity_poly.entity_id
_entity_poly.type
_entity_poly.pdbx_seq_one_letter_code
_entity_poly.pdbx_strand_id
1 'polypeptide(L)'
;MLTKLRIKLRQLYFKDTQFANLMTKRIFNVLLVANPYDAFMLEDDGRIDEKIFNEYMNLSLRYPPRFTQVSTAEETWEQLRNTMFDLVICMPGSDNSDTFDIARDIKKEYPHLPLVVLTPFSHGIKERMEHEDLSIFEYVFCWLGNTDLLVSIIKLIEDKMNLEHDIKEVGVQMIMLVEDSIRFYSSVLPNLYKFVLRQSQEFATEALNEHQRTLRMRGRPKIVLARSYEEATELYNKYQNNVLGIISDARFPHDGVNDPQAGVTLLREVRKRDPFIPLILQSAEESNRCYAPELDAVFIDKNSKKMNIDLREAVSDNFGLVTLFSVTLIP
;
A
#
# COMPACT_ATOMS: atom_id res chain seq x y z
N MET A 1 -21.98 3.31 20.63
CA MET A 1 -20.62 3.09 20.13
C MET A 1 -20.21 1.62 20.22
N LEU A 2 -20.14 1.01 21.42
CA LEU A 2 -19.76 -0.39 21.64
C LEU A 2 -20.61 -1.45 20.89
N THR A 3 -21.89 -1.18 20.61
CA THR A 3 -22.79 -2.16 19.96
C THR A 3 -22.55 -2.29 18.46
N LYS A 4 -22.22 -1.19 17.76
CA LYS A 4 -21.87 -1.25 16.32
C LYS A 4 -20.47 -1.84 16.10
N LEU A 5 -19.51 -1.56 16.99
CA LEU A 5 -18.20 -2.21 16.98
C LEU A 5 -18.34 -3.73 17.20
N ARG A 6 -19.21 -4.18 18.13
CA ARG A 6 -19.54 -5.60 18.34
C ARG A 6 -20.20 -6.25 17.13
N ILE A 7 -21.00 -5.51 16.35
CA ILE A 7 -21.63 -6.05 15.15
C ILE A 7 -20.60 -6.18 14.01
N LYS A 8 -19.72 -5.18 13.79
CA LYS A 8 -18.59 -5.31 12.86
C LYS A 8 -17.63 -6.43 13.27
N LEU A 9 -17.33 -6.60 14.57
CA LEU A 9 -16.51 -7.70 15.08
C LEU A 9 -17.19 -9.08 14.95
N ARG A 10 -18.51 -9.19 15.08
CA ARG A 10 -19.24 -10.44 14.87
C ARG A 10 -19.25 -10.91 13.42
N GLN A 11 -19.13 -10.00 12.44
CA GLN A 11 -18.97 -10.37 11.02
C GLN A 11 -17.57 -10.91 10.70
N LEU A 12 -16.59 -10.77 11.60
CA LEU A 12 -15.24 -11.34 11.47
C LEU A 12 -15.14 -12.84 11.85
N TYR A 13 -16.22 -13.46 12.35
CA TYR A 13 -16.27 -14.91 12.57
C TYR A 13 -16.62 -15.65 11.26
N PHE A 14 -15.68 -15.60 10.32
CA PHE A 14 -15.82 -16.35 9.06
C PHE A 14 -15.50 -17.83 9.26
N LYS A 15 -16.22 -18.69 8.57
CA LYS A 15 -15.82 -20.09 8.46
C LYS A 15 -14.47 -20.17 7.74
N ASP A 16 -13.52 -20.93 8.28
CA ASP A 16 -12.15 -21.06 7.74
C ASP A 16 -12.11 -21.40 6.23
N THR A 17 -13.14 -22.05 5.71
CA THR A 17 -13.31 -22.37 4.29
C THR A 17 -13.43 -21.15 3.37
N GLN A 18 -13.95 -20.01 3.86
CA GLN A 18 -14.10 -18.80 3.03
C GLN A 18 -12.77 -18.06 2.85
N PHE A 19 -11.88 -18.11 3.84
CA PHE A 19 -10.55 -17.50 3.74
C PHE A 19 -9.64 -18.20 2.72
N ALA A 20 -9.91 -19.45 2.37
CA ALA A 20 -9.14 -20.18 1.35
C ALA A 20 -9.25 -19.53 -0.03
N ASN A 21 -10.38 -18.89 -0.31
CA ASN A 21 -10.66 -18.24 -1.60
C ASN A 21 -10.13 -16.80 -1.69
N LEU A 22 -9.55 -16.25 -0.61
CA LEU A 22 -9.00 -14.91 -0.60
C LEU A 22 -7.57 -14.88 -1.13
N MET A 23 -7.15 -13.70 -1.59
CA MET A 23 -5.79 -13.46 -2.08
C MET A 23 -5.40 -14.48 -3.16
N THR A 24 -6.28 -14.69 -4.13
CA THR A 24 -6.06 -15.64 -5.22
C THR A 24 -4.97 -15.21 -6.18
N LYS A 25 -4.79 -13.89 -6.35
CA LYS A 25 -3.73 -13.30 -7.15
C LYS A 25 -2.57 -12.92 -6.25
N ARG A 26 -1.41 -13.53 -6.48
CA ARG A 26 -0.18 -13.30 -5.70
C ARG A 26 0.98 -13.04 -6.63
N ILE A 27 1.97 -12.36 -6.10
CA ILE A 27 3.22 -12.09 -6.77
C ILE A 27 4.25 -13.11 -6.32
N PHE A 28 4.65 -13.99 -7.24
CA PHE A 28 5.68 -15.01 -7.04
C PHE A 28 6.97 -14.67 -7.76
N ASN A 29 6.88 -14.06 -8.94
CA ASN A 29 8.03 -13.71 -9.77
C ASN A 29 8.00 -12.22 -10.09
N VAL A 30 9.06 -11.54 -9.74
CA VAL A 30 9.27 -10.10 -9.98
C VAL A 30 10.42 -9.94 -10.98
N LEU A 31 10.16 -9.26 -12.09
CA LEU A 31 11.21 -8.83 -13.01
C LEU A 31 11.68 -7.43 -12.60
N LEU A 32 12.95 -7.30 -12.28
CA LEU A 32 13.60 -6.03 -11.98
C LEU A 32 14.42 -5.57 -13.20
N VAL A 33 13.92 -4.55 -13.87
CA VAL A 33 14.62 -3.91 -15.02
C VAL A 33 15.40 -2.72 -14.47
N ALA A 34 16.71 -2.88 -14.32
CA ALA A 34 17.58 -1.89 -13.71
C ALA A 34 18.98 -1.96 -14.33
N ASN A 35 19.64 -0.81 -14.51
CA ASN A 35 21.05 -0.84 -14.86
C ASN A 35 21.88 -1.46 -13.71
N PRO A 36 23.12 -1.92 -13.98
CA PRO A 36 23.93 -2.59 -12.97
C PRO A 36 24.23 -1.74 -11.72
N TYR A 37 24.32 -0.40 -11.88
CA TYR A 37 24.59 0.51 -10.77
C TYR A 37 23.37 0.64 -9.84
N ASP A 38 22.18 0.86 -10.43
CA ASP A 38 20.95 1.00 -9.64
C ASP A 38 20.58 -0.32 -8.95
N ALA A 39 20.81 -1.44 -9.60
CA ALA A 39 20.64 -2.75 -9.01
C ALA A 39 21.61 -2.97 -7.84
N PHE A 40 22.88 -2.60 -7.99
CA PHE A 40 23.86 -2.63 -6.92
C PHE A 40 23.41 -1.76 -5.72
N MET A 41 22.85 -0.59 -5.96
CA MET A 41 22.31 0.26 -4.89
C MET A 41 21.16 -0.38 -4.09
N LEU A 42 20.39 -1.29 -4.69
CA LEU A 42 19.40 -2.08 -3.96
C LEU A 42 20.04 -3.16 -3.10
N GLU A 43 21.23 -3.63 -3.47
CA GLU A 43 21.94 -4.72 -2.83
C GLU A 43 23.07 -4.26 -1.87
N ASP A 44 23.25 -2.95 -1.67
CA ASP A 44 24.35 -2.36 -0.89
C ASP A 44 24.47 -2.96 0.53
N ASP A 45 23.37 -3.35 1.14
CA ASP A 45 23.32 -4.03 2.44
C ASP A 45 23.09 -5.55 2.37
N GLY A 46 23.23 -6.20 1.23
CA GLY A 46 23.00 -7.63 1.03
C GLY A 46 21.99 -7.94 -0.06
N ARG A 47 21.94 -9.20 -0.51
CA ARG A 47 21.11 -9.63 -1.64
C ARG A 47 19.62 -9.37 -1.40
N ILE A 48 18.93 -8.86 -2.41
CA ILE A 48 17.49 -8.56 -2.36
C ILE A 48 16.70 -9.79 -1.90
N ASP A 49 16.99 -10.96 -2.47
CA ASP A 49 16.26 -12.20 -2.14
C ASP A 49 16.37 -12.55 -0.65
N GLU A 50 17.56 -12.40 -0.05
CA GLU A 50 17.77 -12.70 1.37
C GLU A 50 17.01 -11.72 2.27
N LYS A 51 17.02 -10.43 1.92
CA LYS A 51 16.29 -9.39 2.66
C LYS A 51 14.78 -9.59 2.59
N ILE A 52 14.27 -9.85 1.39
CA ILE A 52 12.84 -10.14 1.19
C ILE A 52 12.44 -11.40 1.94
N PHE A 53 13.25 -12.46 1.87
CA PHE A 53 13.02 -13.68 2.62
C PHE A 53 12.93 -13.42 4.13
N ASN A 54 13.89 -12.68 4.69
CA ASN A 54 13.92 -12.33 6.11
C ASN A 54 12.69 -11.50 6.52
N GLU A 55 12.30 -10.50 5.73
CA GLU A 55 11.10 -9.72 6.02
C GLU A 55 9.81 -10.56 5.93
N TYR A 56 9.71 -11.47 4.96
CA TYR A 56 8.58 -12.39 4.88
C TYR A 56 8.51 -13.31 6.11
N MET A 57 9.65 -13.80 6.59
CA MET A 57 9.72 -14.62 7.82
C MET A 57 9.33 -13.79 9.06
N ASN A 58 9.86 -12.56 9.19
CA ASN A 58 9.56 -11.65 10.30
C ASN A 58 8.06 -11.29 10.38
N LEU A 59 7.40 -11.20 9.23
CA LEU A 59 5.97 -10.88 9.11
C LEU A 59 5.09 -12.15 9.00
N SER A 60 5.68 -13.35 9.19
CA SER A 60 5.00 -14.65 9.04
C SER A 60 4.25 -14.79 7.72
N LEU A 61 4.80 -14.19 6.66
CA LEU A 61 4.30 -14.33 5.31
C LEU A 61 4.88 -15.59 4.66
N ARG A 62 4.08 -16.25 3.84
CA ARG A 62 4.53 -17.43 3.08
C ARG A 62 4.84 -17.05 1.64
N TYR A 63 5.72 -17.82 1.03
CA TYR A 63 6.08 -17.70 -0.38
C TYR A 63 6.66 -16.33 -0.74
N PRO A 64 7.88 -16.01 -0.26
CA PRO A 64 8.59 -14.82 -0.70
C PRO A 64 8.76 -14.84 -2.22
N PRO A 65 8.54 -13.73 -2.91
CA PRO A 65 8.71 -13.66 -4.36
C PRO A 65 10.19 -13.81 -4.74
N ARG A 66 10.40 -14.33 -5.95
CA ARG A 66 11.73 -14.41 -6.57
C ARG A 66 11.95 -13.18 -7.42
N PHE A 67 13.12 -12.59 -7.31
CA PHE A 67 13.54 -11.49 -8.13
C PHE A 67 14.47 -11.97 -9.24
N THR A 68 14.15 -11.59 -10.47
CA THR A 68 15.04 -11.77 -11.64
C THR A 68 15.44 -10.39 -12.11
N GLN A 69 16.74 -10.10 -12.06
CA GLN A 69 17.28 -8.83 -12.50
C GLN A 69 17.74 -8.94 -13.95
N VAL A 70 17.44 -7.89 -14.72
CA VAL A 70 17.88 -7.71 -16.12
C VAL A 70 18.30 -6.26 -16.33
N SER A 71 19.25 -6.06 -17.23
CA SER A 71 19.83 -4.73 -17.48
C SER A 71 19.65 -4.24 -18.91
N THR A 72 19.30 -5.13 -19.84
CA THR A 72 19.12 -4.79 -21.26
C THR A 72 17.73 -5.21 -21.77
N ALA A 73 17.34 -4.64 -22.91
CA ALA A 73 16.10 -5.03 -23.58
C ALA A 73 16.14 -6.51 -24.00
N GLU A 74 17.26 -6.99 -24.53
CA GLU A 74 17.43 -8.37 -24.97
C GLU A 74 17.22 -9.34 -23.82
N GLU A 75 17.88 -9.11 -22.67
CA GLU A 75 17.72 -9.91 -21.45
C GLU A 75 16.27 -9.87 -20.96
N THR A 76 15.64 -8.69 -20.99
CA THR A 76 14.25 -8.50 -20.58
C THR A 76 13.33 -9.39 -21.40
N TRP A 77 13.45 -9.37 -22.72
CA TRP A 77 12.62 -10.18 -23.63
C TRP A 77 12.93 -11.67 -23.54
N GLU A 78 14.18 -12.04 -23.31
CA GLU A 78 14.54 -13.44 -23.07
C GLU A 78 13.85 -13.99 -21.81
N GLN A 79 13.89 -13.24 -20.70
CA GLN A 79 13.27 -13.63 -19.46
C GLN A 79 11.74 -13.69 -19.57
N LEU A 80 11.09 -12.70 -20.19
CA LEU A 80 9.64 -12.67 -20.39
C LEU A 80 9.12 -13.83 -21.25
N ARG A 81 9.93 -14.34 -22.20
CA ARG A 81 9.58 -15.51 -23.01
C ARG A 81 9.70 -16.82 -22.24
N ASN A 82 10.64 -16.91 -21.29
CA ASN A 82 10.99 -18.13 -20.60
C ASN A 82 10.27 -18.29 -19.24
N THR A 83 9.83 -17.19 -18.63
CA THR A 83 9.28 -17.16 -17.28
C THR A 83 8.04 -16.26 -17.23
N MET A 84 7.00 -16.72 -16.54
CA MET A 84 5.84 -15.88 -16.23
C MET A 84 6.18 -14.99 -15.03
N PHE A 85 6.06 -13.69 -15.21
CA PHE A 85 6.22 -12.70 -14.16
C PHE A 85 4.85 -12.15 -13.73
N ASP A 86 4.75 -11.80 -12.45
CA ASP A 86 3.53 -11.26 -11.84
C ASP A 86 3.64 -9.75 -11.60
N LEU A 87 4.86 -9.20 -11.65
CA LEU A 87 5.15 -7.78 -11.46
C LEU A 87 6.47 -7.42 -12.18
N VAL A 88 6.49 -6.27 -12.80
CA VAL A 88 7.74 -5.65 -13.31
C VAL A 88 8.03 -4.40 -12.49
N ILE A 89 9.26 -4.29 -11.99
CA ILE A 89 9.78 -3.09 -11.34
C ILE A 89 10.81 -2.47 -12.28
N CYS A 90 10.54 -1.27 -12.74
CA CYS A 90 11.41 -0.50 -13.62
C CYS A 90 12.20 0.53 -12.80
N MET A 91 13.53 0.50 -12.88
CA MET A 91 14.39 1.50 -12.27
C MET A 91 15.03 2.35 -13.39
N PRO A 92 14.46 3.52 -13.69
CA PRO A 92 15.07 4.43 -14.65
C PRO A 92 16.35 5.03 -14.07
N GLY A 93 17.49 4.75 -14.71
CA GLY A 93 18.78 5.33 -14.34
C GLY A 93 18.94 6.77 -14.78
N SER A 94 19.98 7.44 -14.28
CA SER A 94 20.39 8.76 -14.74
C SER A 94 21.08 8.75 -16.11
N ASP A 95 21.58 7.62 -16.53
CA ASP A 95 22.04 7.33 -17.88
C ASP A 95 20.81 7.22 -18.79
N ASN A 96 20.93 7.60 -20.05
CA ASN A 96 19.84 7.54 -21.05
C ASN A 96 19.40 6.09 -21.34
N SER A 97 19.24 5.25 -20.30
CA SER A 97 18.76 3.89 -20.45
C SER A 97 17.30 3.90 -20.92
N ASP A 98 16.98 3.02 -21.88
CA ASP A 98 15.67 2.91 -22.54
C ASP A 98 14.61 2.23 -21.64
N THR A 99 14.73 2.35 -20.32
CA THR A 99 13.86 1.66 -19.36
C THR A 99 12.37 1.99 -19.56
N PHE A 100 12.06 3.25 -19.91
CA PHE A 100 10.68 3.65 -20.20
C PHE A 100 10.19 3.08 -21.53
N ASP A 101 11.07 2.97 -22.55
CA ASP A 101 10.74 2.34 -23.84
C ASP A 101 10.47 0.85 -23.64
N ILE A 102 11.34 0.16 -22.92
CA ILE A 102 11.14 -1.25 -22.53
C ILE A 102 9.82 -1.43 -21.80
N ALA A 103 9.49 -0.56 -20.84
CA ALA A 103 8.24 -0.62 -20.11
C ALA A 103 7.01 -0.44 -21.01
N ARG A 104 7.06 0.51 -21.96
CA ARG A 104 5.99 0.73 -22.97
C ARG A 104 5.76 -0.51 -23.83
N ASP A 105 6.83 -1.12 -24.29
CA ASP A 105 6.75 -2.31 -25.12
C ASP A 105 6.26 -3.53 -24.33
N ILE A 106 6.70 -3.71 -23.08
CA ILE A 106 6.15 -4.73 -22.18
C ILE A 106 4.63 -4.52 -21.99
N LYS A 107 4.18 -3.28 -21.75
CA LYS A 107 2.76 -3.00 -21.54
C LYS A 107 1.91 -3.25 -22.78
N LYS A 108 2.45 -3.07 -23.98
CA LYS A 108 1.76 -3.42 -25.24
C LYS A 108 1.59 -4.93 -25.40
N GLU A 109 2.61 -5.73 -25.08
CA GLU A 109 2.59 -7.18 -25.25
C GLU A 109 1.88 -7.87 -24.09
N TYR A 110 2.04 -7.36 -22.86
CA TYR A 110 1.45 -7.89 -21.63
C TYR A 110 0.58 -6.83 -20.91
N PRO A 111 -0.61 -6.47 -21.45
CA PRO A 111 -1.44 -5.37 -20.93
C PRO A 111 -1.86 -5.54 -19.46
N HIS A 112 -2.00 -6.78 -19.00
CA HIS A 112 -2.43 -7.12 -17.63
C HIS A 112 -1.29 -7.24 -16.63
N LEU A 113 -0.03 -7.23 -17.09
CA LEU A 113 1.13 -7.29 -16.21
C LEU A 113 1.30 -5.94 -15.51
N PRO A 114 1.25 -5.88 -14.18
CA PRO A 114 1.47 -4.64 -13.45
C PRO A 114 2.92 -4.19 -13.57
N LEU A 115 3.10 -2.89 -13.88
CA LEU A 115 4.39 -2.24 -13.93
C LEU A 115 4.43 -1.16 -12.85
N VAL A 116 5.55 -1.05 -12.15
CA VAL A 116 5.83 0.05 -11.22
C VAL A 116 7.19 0.67 -11.51
N VAL A 117 7.31 1.96 -11.23
CA VAL A 117 8.61 2.65 -11.25
C VAL A 117 9.16 2.68 -9.81
N LEU A 118 10.43 2.35 -9.67
CA LEU A 118 11.20 2.54 -8.44
C LEU A 118 12.40 3.45 -8.77
N THR A 119 12.42 4.65 -8.20
CA THR A 119 13.44 5.66 -8.52
C THR A 119 14.22 6.09 -7.29
N PRO A 120 15.55 6.29 -7.36
CA PRO A 120 16.34 6.86 -6.26
C PRO A 120 16.10 8.36 -6.04
N PHE A 121 15.15 8.99 -6.74
CA PHE A 121 14.73 10.38 -6.62
C PHE A 121 15.88 11.40 -6.75
N SER A 122 16.70 11.25 -7.78
CA SER A 122 17.66 12.29 -8.17
C SER A 122 16.98 13.39 -9.00
N HIS A 123 17.56 14.60 -9.00
CA HIS A 123 17.00 15.76 -9.74
C HIS A 123 16.81 15.46 -11.23
N GLY A 124 17.79 14.80 -11.88
CA GLY A 124 17.72 14.45 -13.30
C GLY A 124 16.65 13.42 -13.65
N ILE A 125 16.34 12.50 -12.73
CA ILE A 125 15.25 11.53 -12.95
C ILE A 125 13.89 12.22 -12.83
N LYS A 126 13.74 13.19 -11.93
CA LYS A 126 12.51 13.96 -11.80
C LYS A 126 12.17 14.71 -13.09
N GLU A 127 13.12 15.40 -13.68
CA GLU A 127 12.93 16.10 -14.97
C GLU A 127 12.54 15.12 -16.09
N ARG A 128 13.16 13.94 -16.14
CA ARG A 128 12.79 12.90 -17.10
C ARG A 128 11.34 12.45 -16.91
N MET A 129 10.95 12.15 -15.69
CA MET A 129 9.60 11.68 -15.37
C MET A 129 8.51 12.72 -15.69
N GLU A 130 8.83 14.01 -15.66
CA GLU A 130 7.91 15.08 -16.05
C GLU A 130 7.59 15.08 -17.56
N HIS A 131 8.46 14.46 -18.37
CA HIS A 131 8.30 14.36 -19.82
C HIS A 131 7.84 12.98 -20.33
N GLU A 132 7.74 11.99 -19.40
CA GLU A 132 7.34 10.62 -19.73
C GLU A 132 5.86 10.39 -19.44
N ASP A 133 5.22 9.55 -20.24
CA ASP A 133 3.87 9.05 -19.94
C ASP A 133 3.93 7.97 -18.87
N LEU A 134 3.57 8.36 -17.64
CA LEU A 134 3.55 7.46 -16.48
C LEU A 134 2.23 6.70 -16.34
N SER A 135 1.25 6.88 -17.24
CA SER A 135 -0.08 6.24 -17.17
C SER A 135 -0.03 4.72 -17.30
N ILE A 136 1.03 4.18 -17.90
CA ILE A 136 1.25 2.73 -18.03
C ILE A 136 1.65 2.06 -16.73
N PHE A 137 2.12 2.84 -15.75
CA PHE A 137 2.56 2.32 -14.45
C PHE A 137 1.43 2.39 -13.42
N GLU A 138 1.31 1.33 -12.63
CA GLU A 138 0.35 1.30 -11.51
C GLU A 138 0.69 2.35 -10.47
N TYR A 139 1.97 2.46 -10.12
CA TYR A 139 2.52 3.42 -9.16
C TYR A 139 3.98 3.76 -9.48
N VAL A 140 4.42 4.90 -8.94
CA VAL A 140 5.81 5.32 -8.89
C VAL A 140 6.26 5.32 -7.44
N PHE A 141 7.43 4.79 -7.12
CA PHE A 141 7.97 4.76 -5.77
C PHE A 141 9.35 5.43 -5.70
N CYS A 142 9.64 6.02 -4.55
CA CYS A 142 10.95 6.57 -4.22
C CYS A 142 11.74 5.56 -3.38
N TRP A 143 12.90 5.11 -3.88
CA TRP A 143 13.81 4.29 -3.09
C TRP A 143 14.48 5.14 -2.00
N LEU A 144 14.24 4.78 -0.76
CA LEU A 144 14.74 5.47 0.43
C LEU A 144 15.78 4.63 1.20
N GLY A 145 16.40 3.63 0.55
CA GLY A 145 17.36 2.73 1.19
C GLY A 145 16.71 1.67 2.11
N ASN A 146 15.41 1.41 1.98
CA ASN A 146 14.69 0.49 2.85
C ASN A 146 14.02 -0.63 2.06
N THR A 147 14.45 -1.87 2.28
CA THR A 147 13.92 -3.07 1.63
C THR A 147 12.44 -3.33 1.99
N ASP A 148 11.96 -2.81 3.12
CA ASP A 148 10.55 -2.89 3.51
C ASP A 148 9.63 -2.28 2.45
N LEU A 149 10.15 -1.31 1.67
CA LEU A 149 9.42 -0.71 0.57
C LEU A 149 9.09 -1.74 -0.52
N LEU A 150 10.02 -2.64 -0.85
CA LEU A 150 9.77 -3.70 -1.85
C LEU A 150 8.63 -4.62 -1.40
N VAL A 151 8.62 -5.01 -0.12
CA VAL A 151 7.51 -5.80 0.45
C VAL A 151 6.19 -5.02 0.34
N SER A 152 6.23 -3.72 0.61
CA SER A 152 5.04 -2.87 0.55
C SER A 152 4.53 -2.69 -0.87
N ILE A 153 5.41 -2.55 -1.85
CA ILE A 153 5.05 -2.51 -3.28
C ILE A 153 4.32 -3.81 -3.66
N ILE A 154 4.91 -4.96 -3.33
CA ILE A 154 4.31 -6.26 -3.61
C ILE A 154 2.92 -6.37 -2.97
N LYS A 155 2.79 -6.01 -1.69
CA LYS A 155 1.53 -6.10 -0.98
C LYS A 155 0.48 -5.11 -1.49
N LEU A 156 0.89 -3.91 -1.91
CA LEU A 156 -0.04 -2.92 -2.49
C LEU A 156 -0.60 -3.40 -3.84
N ILE A 157 0.24 -3.99 -4.69
CA ILE A 157 -0.21 -4.57 -5.96
C ILE A 157 -1.10 -5.80 -5.70
N GLU A 158 -0.71 -6.70 -4.78
CA GLU A 158 -1.56 -7.83 -4.38
C GLU A 158 -2.93 -7.36 -3.86
N ASP A 159 -2.95 -6.33 -2.99
CA ASP A 159 -4.18 -5.77 -2.44
C ASP A 159 -5.06 -5.19 -3.55
N LYS A 160 -4.50 -4.41 -4.47
CA LYS A 160 -5.21 -3.86 -5.63
C LYS A 160 -5.82 -4.97 -6.50
N MET A 161 -5.05 -6.01 -6.82
CA MET A 161 -5.51 -7.12 -7.68
C MET A 161 -6.63 -7.96 -7.05
N ASN A 162 -6.68 -8.05 -5.71
CA ASN A 162 -7.63 -8.90 -5.00
C ASN A 162 -8.78 -8.12 -4.35
N LEU A 163 -8.75 -6.79 -4.32
CA LEU A 163 -9.69 -5.96 -3.57
C LEU A 163 -11.14 -6.30 -3.87
N GLU A 164 -11.52 -6.24 -5.15
CA GLU A 164 -12.90 -6.46 -5.58
C GLU A 164 -13.39 -7.88 -5.28
N HIS A 165 -12.54 -8.87 -5.57
CA HIS A 165 -12.82 -10.26 -5.29
C HIS A 165 -12.99 -10.52 -3.79
N ASP A 166 -12.03 -10.09 -2.97
CA ASP A 166 -12.01 -10.36 -1.54
C ASP A 166 -13.14 -9.63 -0.79
N ILE A 167 -13.52 -8.42 -1.24
CA ILE A 167 -14.68 -7.72 -0.71
C ILE A 167 -15.97 -8.48 -1.05
N LYS A 168 -16.12 -8.93 -2.29
CA LYS A 168 -17.32 -9.63 -2.75
C LYS A 168 -17.49 -10.98 -2.05
N GLU A 169 -16.41 -11.73 -1.87
CA GLU A 169 -16.44 -13.08 -1.28
C GLU A 169 -16.76 -13.06 0.23
N VAL A 170 -16.09 -12.19 0.99
CA VAL A 170 -16.21 -12.24 2.46
C VAL A 170 -16.38 -10.87 3.11
N GLY A 171 -16.46 -9.78 2.35
CA GLY A 171 -16.58 -8.43 2.90
C GLY A 171 -15.28 -7.95 3.57
N VAL A 172 -14.12 -8.29 3.03
CA VAL A 172 -12.83 -7.80 3.54
C VAL A 172 -12.86 -6.29 3.63
N GLN A 173 -12.29 -5.74 4.70
CA GLN A 173 -12.21 -4.29 4.91
C GLN A 173 -10.97 -3.71 4.21
N MET A 174 -11.02 -2.40 3.93
CA MET A 174 -9.90 -1.66 3.38
C MET A 174 -9.58 -0.40 4.16
N ILE A 175 -8.30 -0.04 4.19
CA ILE A 175 -7.78 1.25 4.64
C ILE A 175 -7.47 2.04 3.38
N MET A 176 -8.07 3.22 3.24
CA MET A 176 -7.79 4.12 2.13
C MET A 176 -6.74 5.14 2.53
N LEU A 177 -5.61 5.14 1.84
CA LEU A 177 -4.56 6.16 1.93
C LEU A 177 -4.71 7.09 0.73
N VAL A 178 -4.90 8.39 0.97
CA VAL A 178 -4.99 9.42 -0.07
C VAL A 178 -3.76 10.32 0.01
N GLU A 179 -2.87 10.18 -0.97
CA GLU A 179 -1.56 10.85 -0.97
C GLU A 179 -0.97 10.85 -2.39
N ASP A 180 -0.64 12.01 -2.93
CA ASP A 180 -0.03 12.16 -4.25
C ASP A 180 1.51 12.26 -4.22
N SER A 181 2.08 12.62 -3.07
CA SER A 181 3.52 12.74 -2.92
C SER A 181 4.21 11.38 -2.91
N ILE A 182 4.91 11.08 -4.01
CA ILE A 182 5.68 9.84 -4.21
C ILE A 182 6.60 9.56 -3.02
N ARG A 183 7.34 10.56 -2.58
CA ARG A 183 8.27 10.43 -1.45
C ARG A 183 7.55 10.11 -0.15
N PHE A 184 6.39 10.73 0.05
CA PHE A 184 5.66 10.59 1.30
C PHE A 184 5.01 9.21 1.41
N TYR A 185 4.21 8.78 0.42
CA TYR A 185 3.61 7.45 0.50
C TYR A 185 4.66 6.32 0.45
N SER A 186 5.81 6.51 -0.24
CA SER A 186 6.91 5.54 -0.20
C SER A 186 7.52 5.39 1.20
N SER A 187 7.47 6.42 2.05
CA SER A 187 7.96 6.36 3.43
C SER A 187 6.91 5.82 4.41
N VAL A 188 5.63 6.04 4.16
CA VAL A 188 4.53 5.67 5.05
C VAL A 188 4.09 4.21 4.86
N LEU A 189 3.98 3.76 3.60
CA LEU A 189 3.49 2.42 3.28
C LEU A 189 4.24 1.29 3.99
N PRO A 190 5.59 1.29 4.10
CA PRO A 190 6.31 0.25 4.83
C PRO A 190 5.86 0.11 6.29
N ASN A 191 5.72 1.23 6.98
CA ASN A 191 5.27 1.23 8.37
C ASN A 191 3.81 0.80 8.50
N LEU A 192 2.94 1.27 7.61
CA LEU A 192 1.53 0.93 7.61
C LEU A 192 1.31 -0.57 7.33
N TYR A 193 2.02 -1.15 6.33
CA TYR A 193 1.97 -2.58 6.06
C TYR A 193 2.51 -3.42 7.20
N LYS A 194 3.67 -3.05 7.77
CA LYS A 194 4.22 -3.75 8.94
C LYS A 194 3.23 -3.75 10.10
N PHE A 195 2.59 -2.62 10.35
CA PHE A 195 1.59 -2.51 11.41
C PHE A 195 0.39 -3.41 11.13
N VAL A 196 -0.26 -3.29 9.97
CA VAL A 196 -1.45 -4.09 9.61
C VAL A 196 -1.14 -5.59 9.60
N LEU A 197 0.01 -6.00 9.07
CA LEU A 197 0.41 -7.40 9.02
C LEU A 197 0.67 -7.98 10.41
N ARG A 198 1.36 -7.26 11.30
CA ARG A 198 1.61 -7.68 12.69
C ARG A 198 0.31 -7.79 13.48
N GLN A 199 -0.56 -6.81 13.38
CA GLN A 199 -1.87 -6.86 14.05
C GLN A 199 -2.70 -8.05 13.55
N SER A 200 -2.72 -8.29 12.25
CA SER A 200 -3.43 -9.44 11.69
C SER A 200 -2.82 -10.78 12.15
N GLN A 201 -1.51 -10.82 12.34
CA GLN A 201 -0.81 -11.97 12.90
C GLN A 201 -1.20 -12.23 14.36
N GLU A 202 -1.27 -11.19 15.19
CA GLU A 202 -1.71 -11.29 16.58
C GLU A 202 -3.14 -11.82 16.68
N PHE A 203 -4.07 -11.29 15.87
CA PHE A 203 -5.43 -11.84 15.78
C PHE A 203 -5.49 -13.29 15.29
N ALA A 204 -4.55 -13.69 14.44
CA ALA A 204 -4.46 -15.05 13.94
C ALA A 204 -3.84 -16.05 14.95
N THR A 205 -3.26 -15.57 16.08
CA THR A 205 -2.69 -16.46 17.13
C THR A 205 -3.73 -17.32 17.81
N GLU A 206 -4.99 -16.90 17.84
CA GLU A 206 -6.11 -17.70 18.35
C GLU A 206 -6.48 -18.91 17.46
N ALA A 207 -5.85 -19.02 16.28
CA ALA A 207 -6.08 -20.15 15.38
C ALA A 207 -5.45 -21.44 15.95
N LEU A 208 -6.17 -22.55 15.82
CA LEU A 208 -5.79 -23.85 16.37
C LEU A 208 -4.53 -24.44 15.72
N ASN A 209 -4.23 -24.06 14.48
CA ASN A 209 -3.07 -24.56 13.74
C ASN A 209 -2.52 -23.50 12.76
N GLU A 210 -1.31 -23.77 12.25
CA GLU A 210 -0.60 -22.88 11.33
C GLU A 210 -1.34 -22.66 9.99
N HIS A 211 -2.06 -23.65 9.51
CA HIS A 211 -2.87 -23.54 8.30
C HIS A 211 -3.99 -22.51 8.48
N GLN A 212 -4.76 -22.60 9.56
CA GLN A 212 -5.81 -21.65 9.90
C GLN A 212 -5.27 -20.24 10.12
N ARG A 213 -4.10 -20.12 10.77
CA ARG A 213 -3.41 -18.83 10.93
C ARG A 213 -3.12 -18.19 9.55
N THR A 214 -2.57 -18.98 8.63
CA THR A 214 -2.28 -18.50 7.26
C THR A 214 -3.55 -18.07 6.52
N LEU A 215 -4.64 -18.80 6.69
CA LEU A 215 -5.92 -18.44 6.07
C LEU A 215 -6.46 -17.13 6.65
N ARG A 216 -6.46 -16.95 7.96
CA ARG A 216 -6.92 -15.71 8.62
C ARG A 216 -6.12 -14.49 8.18
N MET A 217 -4.81 -14.63 7.98
CA MET A 217 -3.95 -13.56 7.45
C MET A 217 -4.37 -13.06 6.06
N ARG A 218 -5.08 -13.87 5.26
CA ARG A 218 -5.61 -13.43 3.96
C ARG A 218 -6.79 -12.46 4.10
N GLY A 219 -7.56 -12.57 5.20
CA GLY A 219 -8.68 -11.69 5.51
C GLY A 219 -8.29 -10.36 6.16
N ARG A 220 -7.01 -10.03 6.22
CA ARG A 220 -6.53 -8.74 6.75
C ARG A 220 -7.11 -7.56 5.97
N PRO A 221 -7.23 -6.39 6.59
CA PRO A 221 -7.58 -5.18 5.86
C PRO A 221 -6.61 -4.94 4.69
N LYS A 222 -7.17 -4.60 3.52
CA LYS A 222 -6.38 -4.20 2.34
C LYS A 222 -5.99 -2.74 2.46
N ILE A 223 -4.82 -2.38 1.98
CA ILE A 223 -4.42 -0.99 1.84
C ILE A 223 -4.61 -0.59 0.39
N VAL A 224 -5.27 0.54 0.17
CA VAL A 224 -5.53 1.09 -1.16
C VAL A 224 -5.01 2.52 -1.19
N LEU A 225 -4.19 2.83 -2.19
CA LEU A 225 -3.63 4.17 -2.41
C LEU A 225 -4.42 4.89 -3.51
N ALA A 226 -4.93 6.08 -3.20
CA ALA A 226 -5.48 7.03 -4.15
C ALA A 226 -4.57 8.25 -4.23
N ARG A 227 -4.40 8.82 -5.43
CA ARG A 227 -3.48 9.94 -5.67
C ARG A 227 -4.19 11.21 -6.10
N SER A 228 -5.50 11.16 -6.27
CA SER A 228 -6.34 12.32 -6.59
C SER A 228 -7.68 12.25 -5.89
N TYR A 229 -8.41 13.34 -5.94
CA TYR A 229 -9.77 13.43 -5.41
C TYR A 229 -10.71 12.47 -6.12
N GLU A 230 -10.60 12.34 -7.42
CA GLU A 230 -11.41 11.49 -8.28
C GLU A 230 -11.18 10.02 -7.94
N GLU A 231 -9.90 9.58 -7.87
CA GLU A 231 -9.54 8.22 -7.47
C GLU A 231 -10.10 7.88 -6.08
N ALA A 232 -9.94 8.78 -5.11
CA ALA A 232 -10.42 8.59 -3.74
C ALA A 232 -11.94 8.51 -3.68
N THR A 233 -12.64 9.39 -4.40
CA THR A 233 -14.09 9.43 -4.44
C THR A 233 -14.69 8.20 -5.14
N GLU A 234 -14.09 7.75 -6.24
CA GLU A 234 -14.49 6.53 -6.93
C GLU A 234 -14.36 5.30 -6.02
N LEU A 235 -13.20 5.14 -5.38
CA LEU A 235 -12.94 4.05 -4.44
C LEU A 235 -13.92 4.07 -3.25
N TYR A 236 -14.14 5.25 -2.66
CA TYR A 236 -15.09 5.39 -1.56
C TYR A 236 -16.51 5.05 -1.99
N ASN A 237 -16.98 5.56 -3.12
CA ASN A 237 -18.33 5.30 -3.65
C ASN A 237 -18.54 3.81 -3.92
N LYS A 238 -17.51 3.14 -4.48
CA LYS A 238 -17.57 1.71 -4.83
C LYS A 238 -17.58 0.82 -3.58
N TYR A 239 -16.82 1.18 -2.55
CA TYR A 239 -16.54 0.30 -1.41
C TYR A 239 -16.90 0.88 -0.04
N GLN A 240 -17.76 1.90 0.05
CA GLN A 240 -18.09 2.64 1.28
C GLN A 240 -18.42 1.75 2.49
N ASN A 241 -19.09 0.61 2.27
CA ASN A 241 -19.47 -0.31 3.35
C ASN A 241 -18.28 -1.13 3.89
N ASN A 242 -17.16 -1.13 3.17
CA ASN A 242 -15.97 -1.91 3.48
C ASN A 242 -14.77 -1.04 3.87
N VAL A 243 -14.93 0.30 3.90
CA VAL A 243 -13.88 1.21 4.36
C VAL A 243 -13.76 1.12 5.87
N LEU A 244 -12.61 0.68 6.35
CA LEU A 244 -12.27 0.60 7.77
C LEU A 244 -11.93 2.00 8.33
N GLY A 245 -11.21 2.78 7.55
CA GLY A 245 -10.83 4.16 7.85
C GLY A 245 -10.09 4.81 6.69
N ILE A 246 -9.96 6.11 6.74
CA ILE A 246 -9.32 6.93 5.71
C ILE A 246 -8.18 7.73 6.33
N ILE A 247 -7.02 7.65 5.69
CA ILE A 247 -5.84 8.48 5.97
C ILE A 247 -5.68 9.38 4.75
N SER A 248 -5.87 10.67 4.91
CA SER A 248 -5.82 11.63 3.79
C SER A 248 -4.82 12.74 4.03
N ASP A 249 -3.99 13.03 3.04
CA ASP A 249 -3.33 14.34 2.98
C ASP A 249 -4.39 15.44 2.85
N ALA A 250 -4.03 16.66 3.24
CA ALA A 250 -4.86 17.83 3.03
C ALA A 250 -4.82 18.33 1.58
N ARG A 251 -3.66 18.16 0.90
CA ARG A 251 -3.36 18.72 -0.43
C ARG A 251 -3.04 17.63 -1.43
N PHE A 252 -3.81 17.54 -2.49
CA PHE A 252 -3.57 16.66 -3.66
C PHE A 252 -4.39 17.15 -4.86
N PRO A 253 -4.20 16.58 -6.09
CA PRO A 253 -4.93 16.96 -7.28
C PRO A 253 -6.45 16.77 -7.13
N HIS A 254 -7.20 17.80 -7.54
CA HIS A 254 -8.64 17.83 -7.69
C HIS A 254 -8.97 18.53 -9.01
N ASP A 255 -9.71 17.89 -9.92
CA ASP A 255 -9.95 18.37 -11.29
C ASP A 255 -8.63 18.69 -12.05
N GLY A 256 -7.58 17.89 -11.82
CA GLY A 256 -6.28 18.05 -12.45
C GLY A 256 -5.43 19.21 -11.89
N VAL A 257 -5.89 19.93 -10.88
CA VAL A 257 -5.17 21.04 -10.23
C VAL A 257 -4.85 20.67 -8.79
N ASN A 258 -3.66 21.01 -8.32
CA ASN A 258 -3.28 20.77 -6.93
C ASN A 258 -4.09 21.68 -6.00
N ASP A 259 -5.05 21.10 -5.26
CA ASP A 259 -5.96 21.81 -4.35
C ASP A 259 -5.46 21.67 -2.89
N PRO A 260 -5.13 22.77 -2.18
CA PRO A 260 -4.65 22.72 -0.81
C PRO A 260 -5.68 22.22 0.20
N GLN A 261 -6.96 22.10 -0.18
CA GLN A 261 -8.05 21.65 0.68
C GLN A 261 -8.80 20.41 0.14
N ALA A 262 -8.26 19.76 -0.88
CA ALA A 262 -8.90 18.57 -1.46
C ALA A 262 -9.22 17.50 -0.40
N GLY A 263 -8.27 17.24 0.51
CA GLY A 263 -8.45 16.26 1.59
C GLY A 263 -9.51 16.68 2.60
N VAL A 264 -9.56 17.95 2.97
CA VAL A 264 -10.60 18.47 3.86
C VAL A 264 -11.99 18.34 3.22
N THR A 265 -12.10 18.66 1.93
CA THR A 265 -13.33 18.53 1.16
C THR A 265 -13.77 17.07 1.07
N LEU A 266 -12.86 16.17 0.72
CA LEU A 266 -13.12 14.73 0.66
C LEU A 266 -13.61 14.20 2.02
N LEU A 267 -12.88 14.47 3.09
CA LEU A 267 -13.22 13.97 4.43
C LEU A 267 -14.55 14.56 4.93
N ARG A 268 -14.87 15.80 4.58
CA ARG A 268 -16.16 16.43 4.90
C ARG A 268 -17.33 15.73 4.19
N GLU A 269 -17.16 15.35 2.93
CA GLU A 269 -18.17 14.59 2.20
C GLU A 269 -18.34 13.17 2.75
N VAL A 270 -17.24 12.51 3.08
CA VAL A 270 -17.27 11.21 3.72
C VAL A 270 -17.99 11.27 5.07
N ARG A 271 -17.68 12.26 5.92
CA ARG A 271 -18.29 12.44 7.24
C ARG A 271 -19.81 12.68 7.16
N LYS A 272 -20.28 13.37 6.13
CA LYS A 272 -21.75 13.55 5.87
C LYS A 272 -22.45 12.22 5.60
N ARG A 273 -21.77 11.26 4.95
CA ARG A 273 -22.34 9.96 4.57
C ARG A 273 -22.16 8.89 5.66
N ASP A 274 -21.02 8.87 6.32
CA ASP A 274 -20.72 8.01 7.47
C ASP A 274 -20.19 8.85 8.64
N PRO A 275 -21.08 9.18 9.61
CA PRO A 275 -20.70 9.96 10.78
C PRO A 275 -19.69 9.29 11.71
N PHE A 276 -19.43 8.00 11.55
CA PHE A 276 -18.64 7.21 12.50
C PHE A 276 -17.37 6.60 11.91
N ILE A 277 -17.12 6.80 10.62
CA ILE A 277 -15.90 6.28 10.00
C ILE A 277 -14.66 6.97 10.61
N PRO A 278 -13.63 6.23 11.01
CA PRO A 278 -12.38 6.81 11.47
C PRO A 278 -11.67 7.60 10.35
N LEU A 279 -11.30 8.84 10.65
CA LEU A 279 -10.62 9.73 9.72
C LEU A 279 -9.32 10.23 10.32
N ILE A 280 -8.26 10.24 9.51
CA ILE A 280 -6.97 10.83 9.82
C ILE A 280 -6.67 11.88 8.74
N LEU A 281 -6.43 13.13 9.15
CA LEU A 281 -6.01 14.21 8.29
C LEU A 281 -4.51 14.43 8.49
N GLN A 282 -3.72 14.29 7.44
CA GLN A 282 -2.30 14.57 7.43
C GLN A 282 -2.02 15.90 6.73
N SER A 283 -1.08 16.68 7.24
CA SER A 283 -0.65 17.89 6.55
C SER A 283 0.76 18.32 6.99
N ALA A 284 1.51 18.92 6.07
CA ALA A 284 2.72 19.67 6.38
C ALA A 284 2.43 21.10 6.89
N GLU A 285 1.19 21.57 6.71
CA GLU A 285 0.74 22.89 7.13
C GLU A 285 -0.05 22.77 8.43
N GLU A 286 0.50 23.29 9.53
CA GLU A 286 -0.13 23.27 10.86
C GLU A 286 -1.50 23.98 10.88
N SER A 287 -1.70 24.96 9.99
CA SER A 287 -2.99 25.65 9.82
C SER A 287 -4.15 24.70 9.54
N ASN A 288 -3.90 23.57 8.89
CA ASN A 288 -4.93 22.58 8.59
C ASN A 288 -5.43 21.79 9.81
N ARG A 289 -4.74 21.89 10.95
CA ARG A 289 -5.20 21.30 12.22
C ARG A 289 -6.57 21.81 12.66
N CYS A 290 -6.92 23.07 12.30
CA CYS A 290 -8.22 23.63 12.67
C CYS A 290 -9.42 22.87 12.10
N TYR A 291 -9.24 22.10 11.01
CA TYR A 291 -10.30 21.28 10.41
C TYR A 291 -10.54 19.95 11.14
N ALA A 292 -9.57 19.46 11.91
CA ALA A 292 -9.67 18.14 12.55
C ALA A 292 -10.87 18.02 13.52
N PRO A 293 -11.18 19.01 14.38
CA PRO A 293 -12.37 18.95 15.25
C PRO A 293 -13.70 18.95 14.46
N GLU A 294 -13.79 19.72 13.38
CA GLU A 294 -14.99 19.76 12.53
C GLU A 294 -15.24 18.39 11.86
N LEU A 295 -14.18 17.75 11.44
CA LEU A 295 -14.21 16.46 10.77
C LEU A 295 -14.32 15.27 11.73
N ASP A 296 -14.21 15.48 13.04
CA ASP A 296 -14.00 14.42 14.03
C ASP A 296 -12.85 13.49 13.57
N ALA A 297 -11.73 14.10 13.18
CA ALA A 297 -10.56 13.43 12.63
C ALA A 297 -9.33 13.61 13.53
N VAL A 298 -8.41 12.65 13.48
CA VAL A 298 -7.09 12.81 14.11
C VAL A 298 -6.20 13.58 13.14
N PHE A 299 -5.54 14.63 13.64
CA PHE A 299 -4.57 15.39 12.85
C PHE A 299 -3.16 14.86 13.06
N ILE A 300 -2.43 14.65 11.96
CA ILE A 300 -1.02 14.23 11.95
C ILE A 300 -0.18 15.27 11.22
N ASP A 301 0.80 15.84 11.91
CA ASP A 301 1.80 16.75 11.30
C ASP A 301 2.85 15.94 10.52
N LYS A 302 2.89 16.13 9.19
CA LYS A 302 3.86 15.47 8.29
C LYS A 302 5.31 15.87 8.56
N ASN A 303 5.55 17.02 9.19
CA ASN A 303 6.88 17.51 9.54
C ASN A 303 7.37 16.99 10.91
N SER A 304 6.50 16.33 11.67
CA SER A 304 6.86 15.78 12.98
C SER A 304 7.89 14.65 12.84
N LYS A 305 8.94 14.68 13.66
CA LYS A 305 9.88 13.56 13.78
C LYS A 305 9.23 12.28 14.29
N LYS A 306 8.06 12.39 14.91
CA LYS A 306 7.26 11.27 15.43
C LYS A 306 6.11 10.86 14.51
N MET A 307 5.99 11.44 13.32
CA MET A 307 4.87 11.25 12.40
C MET A 307 4.49 9.77 12.22
N ASN A 308 5.47 8.88 12.00
CA ASN A 308 5.19 7.45 11.84
C ASN A 308 4.69 6.78 13.13
N ILE A 309 5.10 7.27 14.30
CA ILE A 309 4.63 6.78 15.61
C ILE A 309 3.19 7.25 15.81
N ASP A 310 2.96 8.55 15.62
CA ASP A 310 1.65 9.19 15.80
C ASP A 310 0.62 8.57 14.82
N LEU A 311 1.03 8.29 13.57
CA LEU A 311 0.17 7.62 12.59
C LEU A 311 -0.17 6.18 13.01
N ARG A 312 0.82 5.42 13.49
CA ARG A 312 0.58 4.05 13.97
C ARG A 312 -0.38 4.05 15.15
N GLU A 313 -0.20 4.94 16.11
CA GLU A 313 -1.08 5.07 17.28
C GLU A 313 -2.50 5.49 16.84
N ALA A 314 -2.62 6.49 15.96
CA ALA A 314 -3.91 6.91 15.42
C ALA A 314 -4.65 5.78 14.70
N VAL A 315 -3.95 4.99 13.87
CA VAL A 315 -4.54 3.83 13.17
C VAL A 315 -4.90 2.73 14.18
N SER A 316 -4.04 2.45 15.16
CA SER A 316 -4.31 1.47 16.22
C SER A 316 -5.60 1.82 16.98
N ASP A 317 -5.68 3.03 17.48
CA ASP A 317 -6.73 3.44 18.42
C ASP A 317 -8.08 3.65 17.72
N ASN A 318 -8.07 4.14 16.47
CA ASN A 318 -9.28 4.55 15.79
C ASN A 318 -9.81 3.51 14.80
N PHE A 319 -8.94 2.70 14.15
CA PHE A 319 -9.41 1.73 13.15
C PHE A 319 -9.80 0.37 13.75
N GLY A 320 -9.83 0.25 15.09
CA GLY A 320 -10.24 -0.97 15.79
C GLY A 320 -9.23 -2.12 15.61
N LEU A 321 -7.98 -1.80 15.32
CA LEU A 321 -6.87 -2.74 15.23
C LEU A 321 -6.16 -2.90 16.59
N VAL A 322 -6.83 -2.55 17.70
CA VAL A 322 -6.30 -2.67 19.08
C VAL A 322 -6.27 -4.13 19.49
N THR A 323 -5.15 -4.58 20.00
CA THR A 323 -5.01 -5.85 20.73
C THR A 323 -5.95 -5.86 21.94
N LEU A 324 -6.75 -6.91 22.08
CA LEU A 324 -7.68 -7.11 23.22
C LEU A 324 -6.99 -7.19 24.61
N PHE A 325 -5.68 -7.02 24.68
CA PHE A 325 -4.91 -7.14 25.93
C PHE A 325 -4.88 -5.87 26.80
N SER A 326 -5.41 -4.74 26.34
CA SER A 326 -5.49 -3.53 27.18
C SER A 326 -6.80 -3.37 27.96
N VAL A 327 -7.68 -4.36 27.91
CA VAL A 327 -8.98 -4.32 28.65
C VAL A 327 -8.96 -5.18 29.93
N THR A 328 -7.84 -5.71 30.34
CA THR A 328 -7.75 -6.37 31.67
C THR A 328 -6.88 -5.51 32.56
N LEU A 329 -7.55 -4.83 33.49
CA LEU A 329 -7.14 -4.31 34.78
C LEU A 329 -7.65 -2.88 35.01
N ILE A 330 -8.94 -2.78 35.26
CA ILE A 330 -9.42 -1.81 36.23
C ILE A 330 -10.18 -2.64 37.30
N PRO A 331 -9.75 -2.58 38.56
CA PRO A 331 -10.32 -3.35 39.62
C PRO A 331 -11.76 -2.97 39.97
#